data_5ae1cf81a4c0460ac991e36b5e0c9515
#
_entry.id   5ae1cf81a4c0460ac991e36b5e0c9515
#
_cell.length_a   1.000
_cell.length_b   1.000
_cell.length_c   1.000
_cell.angle_alpha   90.00
_cell.angle_beta   90.00
_cell.angle_gamma   90.00
#
_symmetry.space_group_name_H-M   'P 1'
#
loop_
_entity.id
_entity.type
_entity.pdbx_description
1 polymer ?
#
loop_
_entity_poly.entity_id
_entity_poly.type
_entity_poly.pdbx_seq_one_letter_code
_entity_poly.pdbx_strand_id
1 'polypeptide(L)'
;MLRNSASLIDEEIDGKRIMVYNFCTNHLAGDMSPKKDWWTLKTPEVYKGKHKLDKRVEANLDLINKFVKAGVPRKQIFITGHSCGGKTTLLFMSRYPDKVGGGISYMHACFGKLSHKYKVKKLGVEKAMEKFRKKWKGPHDLRQKMNDEIKNNLKTPVLAFTHPRDKYEGLLSDWLEEIPGMKRIVISENYKINGKKCIRKGHDWSEPVKKGHDMDTGLCFQYYNPEILKYIASRIK
;
A
#
# COMPACT_ATOMS: atom_id res chain seq x y z
N MET A 1 -11.65 -3.72 7.47
CA MET A 1 -11.64 -2.38 8.06
C MET A 1 -11.48 -1.37 6.93
N LEU A 2 -12.60 -0.70 6.58
CA LEU A 2 -12.70 0.26 5.46
C LEU A 2 -12.07 1.61 5.87
N ARG A 3 -10.75 1.67 6.09
CA ARG A 3 -10.14 2.90 6.62
C ARG A 3 -9.82 3.92 5.54
N ASN A 4 -9.23 3.44 4.43
CA ASN A 4 -8.57 4.34 3.47
C ASN A 4 -9.46 4.80 2.34
N SER A 5 -10.55 4.10 2.08
CA SER A 5 -11.43 4.36 0.94
C SER A 5 -12.89 4.55 1.35
N ALA A 6 -13.19 4.58 2.67
CA ALA A 6 -14.55 4.76 3.15
C ALA A 6 -15.17 6.09 2.69
N SER A 7 -14.35 7.14 2.57
CA SER A 7 -14.78 8.45 2.10
C SER A 7 -15.07 8.50 0.59
N LEU A 8 -14.77 7.44 -0.14
CA LEU A 8 -15.06 7.33 -1.57
C LEU A 8 -16.36 6.55 -1.85
N ILE A 9 -16.96 5.94 -0.81
CA ILE A 9 -18.22 5.21 -0.98
C ILE A 9 -19.27 6.21 -1.42
N ASP A 10 -20.04 5.83 -2.43
CA ASP A 10 -21.10 6.62 -3.07
C ASP A 10 -20.63 7.86 -3.86
N GLU A 11 -19.34 8.15 -3.93
CA GLU A 11 -18.83 9.11 -4.91
C GLU A 11 -19.08 8.60 -6.33
N GLU A 12 -19.32 9.51 -7.27
CA GLU A 12 -19.63 9.18 -8.67
C GLU A 12 -18.54 9.68 -9.62
N ILE A 13 -18.23 8.84 -10.62
CA ILE A 13 -17.35 9.19 -11.74
C ILE A 13 -18.01 8.76 -13.04
N ASP A 14 -18.27 9.69 -13.93
CA ASP A 14 -18.91 9.45 -15.23
C ASP A 14 -20.20 8.61 -15.09
N GLY A 15 -21.07 8.97 -14.13
CA GLY A 15 -22.33 8.30 -13.82
C GLY A 15 -22.19 6.92 -13.18
N LYS A 16 -20.98 6.55 -12.76
CA LYS A 16 -20.72 5.28 -12.06
C LYS A 16 -20.41 5.55 -10.60
N ARG A 17 -21.14 4.87 -9.72
CA ARG A 17 -20.95 4.96 -8.28
C ARG A 17 -19.77 4.09 -7.83
N ILE A 18 -18.91 4.64 -6.94
CA ILE A 18 -17.82 3.91 -6.35
C ILE A 18 -18.34 2.95 -5.27
N MET A 19 -18.05 1.69 -5.43
CA MET A 19 -18.26 0.65 -4.43
C MET A 19 -16.91 0.22 -3.82
N VAL A 20 -16.85 0.06 -2.50
CA VAL A 20 -15.64 -0.39 -1.81
C VAL A 20 -15.84 -1.79 -1.25
N TYR A 21 -15.08 -2.75 -1.75
CA TYR A 21 -15.05 -4.11 -1.25
C TYR A 21 -13.85 -4.33 -0.33
N ASN A 22 -14.11 -4.70 0.91
CA ASN A 22 -13.06 -4.96 1.88
C ASN A 22 -12.63 -6.43 1.86
N PHE A 23 -11.48 -6.70 1.27
CA PHE A 23 -10.92 -8.05 1.20
C PHE A 23 -9.99 -8.34 2.38
N CYS A 24 -10.41 -9.27 3.24
CA CYS A 24 -9.63 -9.70 4.39
C CYS A 24 -8.75 -10.90 4.03
N THR A 25 -7.42 -10.69 4.07
CA THR A 25 -6.42 -11.73 3.79
C THR A 25 -5.73 -12.25 5.06
N ASN A 26 -6.32 -12.08 6.23
CA ASN A 26 -5.69 -12.48 7.49
C ASN A 26 -5.30 -13.96 7.54
N HIS A 27 -6.11 -14.84 6.96
CA HIS A 27 -5.82 -16.26 6.84
C HIS A 27 -4.63 -16.59 5.95
N LEU A 28 -4.20 -15.64 5.10
CA LEU A 28 -3.02 -15.77 4.24
C LEU A 28 -1.76 -15.18 4.88
N ALA A 29 -1.89 -14.50 6.01
CA ALA A 29 -0.80 -13.77 6.65
C ALA A 29 0.07 -14.64 7.58
N GLY A 30 -0.22 -15.93 7.68
CA GLY A 30 0.39 -16.84 8.64
C GLY A 30 1.90 -17.01 8.59
N ASP A 31 2.52 -16.67 7.47
CA ASP A 31 3.97 -16.77 7.30
C ASP A 31 4.78 -15.69 8.05
N MET A 32 4.12 -14.87 8.84
CA MET A 32 4.77 -13.77 9.56
C MET A 32 5.43 -14.18 10.86
N SER A 33 5.02 -15.28 11.44
CA SER A 33 5.55 -15.74 12.73
C SER A 33 6.14 -17.13 12.59
N PRO A 34 7.46 -17.28 12.67
CA PRO A 34 8.07 -18.61 12.71
C PRO A 34 7.70 -19.41 13.95
N LYS A 35 6.92 -18.83 14.84
CA LYS A 35 6.60 -19.42 16.15
C LYS A 35 5.17 -19.94 16.30
N LYS A 36 4.27 -19.75 15.34
CA LYS A 36 2.86 -20.19 15.44
C LYS A 36 2.27 -20.55 14.08
N ASP A 37 2.22 -21.82 13.80
CA ASP A 37 1.62 -22.39 12.58
C ASP A 37 0.09 -22.39 12.54
N TRP A 38 -0.59 -21.81 13.53
CA TRP A 38 -2.04 -21.86 13.59
C TRP A 38 -2.73 -21.13 12.41
N TRP A 39 -2.02 -20.22 11.76
CA TRP A 39 -2.46 -19.57 10.52
C TRP A 39 -2.28 -20.48 9.30
N THR A 40 -1.25 -21.31 9.29
CA THR A 40 -0.95 -22.19 8.16
C THR A 40 -1.97 -23.30 8.04
N LEU A 41 -2.57 -23.74 9.13
CA LEU A 41 -3.61 -24.75 9.16
C LEU A 41 -4.86 -24.38 8.33
N LYS A 42 -5.11 -23.09 8.15
CA LYS A 42 -6.24 -22.56 7.36
C LYS A 42 -5.82 -22.02 5.99
N THR A 43 -4.54 -22.08 5.65
CA THR A 43 -4.04 -21.60 4.36
C THR A 43 -4.39 -22.66 3.30
N PRO A 44 -5.13 -22.27 2.23
CA PRO A 44 -5.37 -23.17 1.11
C PRO A 44 -4.06 -23.76 0.57
N GLU A 45 -4.10 -25.01 0.13
CA GLU A 45 -2.90 -25.75 -0.33
C GLU A 45 -2.12 -24.99 -1.40
N VAL A 46 -2.84 -24.35 -2.35
CA VAL A 46 -2.27 -23.54 -3.43
C VAL A 46 -1.38 -22.38 -2.94
N TYR A 47 -1.53 -21.97 -1.69
CA TYR A 47 -0.74 -20.89 -1.10
C TYR A 47 0.36 -21.38 -0.15
N LYS A 48 0.45 -22.68 0.16
CA LYS A 48 1.51 -23.21 1.03
C LYS A 48 2.90 -22.92 0.46
N GLY A 49 3.85 -22.64 1.34
CA GLY A 49 5.25 -22.36 0.97
C GLY A 49 5.51 -21.00 0.31
N LYS A 50 4.47 -20.24 -0.07
CA LYS A 50 4.64 -18.92 -0.68
C LYS A 50 4.80 -17.83 0.39
N HIS A 51 5.58 -16.80 0.09
CA HIS A 51 5.65 -15.61 0.95
C HIS A 51 4.29 -14.92 1.03
N LYS A 52 3.97 -14.35 2.18
CA LYS A 52 2.66 -13.71 2.44
C LYS A 52 2.24 -12.66 1.41
N LEU A 53 3.19 -11.91 0.84
CA LEU A 53 2.88 -10.91 -0.18
C LEU A 53 2.47 -11.59 -1.50
N ASP A 54 3.14 -12.68 -1.88
CA ASP A 54 2.79 -13.46 -3.06
C ASP A 54 1.40 -14.07 -2.91
N LYS A 55 1.10 -14.67 -1.75
CA LYS A 55 -0.24 -15.18 -1.43
C LYS A 55 -1.31 -14.12 -1.57
N ARG A 56 -1.05 -12.91 -1.07
CA ARG A 56 -1.99 -11.79 -1.18
C ARG A 56 -2.19 -11.33 -2.60
N VAL A 57 -1.12 -11.28 -3.39
CA VAL A 57 -1.20 -10.93 -4.82
C VAL A 57 -2.08 -11.93 -5.56
N GLU A 58 -1.86 -13.22 -5.37
CA GLU A 58 -2.65 -14.28 -6.01
C GLU A 58 -4.11 -14.28 -5.54
N ALA A 59 -4.37 -14.16 -4.24
CA ALA A 59 -5.72 -14.09 -3.72
C ALA A 59 -6.50 -12.85 -4.24
N ASN A 60 -5.82 -11.73 -4.45
CA ASN A 60 -6.44 -10.58 -5.10
C ASN A 60 -6.75 -10.86 -6.57
N LEU A 61 -5.85 -11.55 -7.29
CA LEU A 61 -6.11 -11.94 -8.67
C LEU A 61 -7.32 -12.85 -8.79
N ASP A 62 -7.45 -13.84 -7.90
CA ASP A 62 -8.60 -14.75 -7.84
C ASP A 62 -9.90 -13.99 -7.58
N LEU A 63 -9.89 -13.05 -6.64
CA LEU A 63 -11.05 -12.20 -6.35
C LEU A 63 -11.44 -11.33 -7.54
N ILE A 64 -10.45 -10.67 -8.18
CA ILE A 64 -10.68 -9.85 -9.37
C ILE A 64 -11.30 -10.68 -10.50
N ASN A 65 -10.80 -11.89 -10.72
CA ASN A 65 -11.36 -12.79 -11.73
C ASN A 65 -12.82 -13.18 -11.43
N LYS A 66 -13.22 -13.30 -10.16
CA LYS A 66 -14.63 -13.50 -9.77
C LYS A 66 -15.48 -12.29 -10.12
N PHE A 67 -15.02 -11.06 -9.85
CA PHE A 67 -15.74 -9.85 -10.24
C PHE A 67 -15.89 -9.74 -11.76
N VAL A 68 -14.81 -10.01 -12.50
CA VAL A 68 -14.86 -10.00 -13.98
C VAL A 68 -15.86 -11.04 -14.50
N LYS A 69 -15.87 -12.26 -13.93
CA LYS A 69 -16.82 -13.31 -14.28
C LYS A 69 -18.27 -12.89 -13.96
N ALA A 70 -18.47 -12.09 -12.92
CA ALA A 70 -19.76 -11.51 -12.57
C ALA A 70 -20.16 -10.29 -13.43
N GLY A 71 -19.38 -9.93 -14.45
CA GLY A 71 -19.70 -8.87 -15.41
C GLY A 71 -19.05 -7.51 -15.10
N VAL A 72 -18.22 -7.38 -14.07
CA VAL A 72 -17.54 -6.11 -13.78
C VAL A 72 -16.38 -5.89 -14.77
N PRO A 73 -16.36 -4.80 -15.54
CA PRO A 73 -15.27 -4.51 -16.46
C PRO A 73 -13.93 -4.31 -15.72
N ARG A 74 -12.86 -4.90 -16.23
CA ARG A 74 -11.50 -4.79 -15.60
C ARG A 74 -11.08 -3.36 -15.35
N LYS A 75 -11.34 -2.45 -16.27
CA LYS A 75 -11.00 -1.02 -16.15
C LYS A 75 -11.74 -0.32 -14.99
N GLN A 76 -12.84 -0.90 -14.49
CA GLN A 76 -13.60 -0.37 -13.36
C GLN A 76 -13.21 -0.99 -12.02
N ILE A 77 -12.27 -1.92 -12.01
CA ILE A 77 -11.76 -2.54 -10.80
C ILE A 77 -10.43 -1.86 -10.42
N PHE A 78 -10.34 -1.37 -9.19
CA PHE A 78 -9.11 -0.78 -8.66
C PHE A 78 -8.66 -1.56 -7.43
N ILE A 79 -7.37 -1.87 -7.37
CA ILE A 79 -6.79 -2.49 -6.17
C ILE A 79 -6.22 -1.41 -5.27
N THR A 80 -6.53 -1.49 -3.98
CA THR A 80 -6.02 -0.54 -3.00
C THR A 80 -5.57 -1.24 -1.73
N GLY A 81 -4.60 -0.66 -1.03
CA GLY A 81 -4.14 -1.23 0.22
C GLY A 81 -3.25 -0.31 1.04
N HIS A 82 -3.25 -0.54 2.35
CA HIS A 82 -2.43 0.16 3.32
C HIS A 82 -1.34 -0.76 3.88
N SER A 83 -0.19 -0.22 4.19
CA SER A 83 0.91 -0.95 4.83
C SER A 83 1.34 -2.16 3.98
N CYS A 84 1.29 -3.39 4.51
CA CYS A 84 1.51 -4.59 3.69
C CYS A 84 0.53 -4.70 2.51
N GLY A 85 -0.70 -4.20 2.64
CA GLY A 85 -1.65 -4.08 1.53
C GLY A 85 -1.16 -3.13 0.46
N GLY A 86 -0.59 -1.98 0.83
CA GLY A 86 0.04 -1.04 -0.11
C GLY A 86 1.20 -1.69 -0.88
N LYS A 87 2.04 -2.45 -0.20
CA LYS A 87 3.10 -3.23 -0.87
C LYS A 87 2.54 -4.31 -1.79
N THR A 88 1.45 -4.98 -1.37
CA THR A 88 0.73 -5.95 -2.22
C THR A 88 0.18 -5.26 -3.47
N THR A 89 -0.40 -4.06 -3.34
CA THR A 89 -0.90 -3.28 -4.48
C THR A 89 0.20 -3.01 -5.50
N LEU A 90 1.38 -2.55 -5.05
CA LEU A 90 2.52 -2.29 -5.94
C LEU A 90 3.00 -3.56 -6.66
N LEU A 91 3.13 -4.68 -5.94
CA LEU A 91 3.49 -5.97 -6.52
C LEU A 91 2.42 -6.50 -7.48
N PHE A 92 1.14 -6.35 -7.14
CA PHE A 92 0.06 -6.74 -8.02
C PHE A 92 0.12 -5.98 -9.35
N MET A 93 0.28 -4.66 -9.28
CA MET A 93 0.36 -3.80 -10.47
C MET A 93 1.60 -4.05 -11.32
N SER A 94 2.71 -4.49 -10.72
CA SER A 94 3.91 -4.88 -11.45
C SER A 94 3.77 -6.24 -12.16
N ARG A 95 2.97 -7.15 -11.61
CA ARG A 95 2.77 -8.52 -12.15
C ARG A 95 1.58 -8.63 -13.09
N TYR A 96 0.52 -7.88 -12.81
CA TYR A 96 -0.78 -8.02 -13.47
C TYR A 96 -1.36 -6.65 -13.88
N PRO A 97 -0.62 -5.81 -14.63
CA PRO A 97 -1.03 -4.43 -14.92
C PRO A 97 -2.36 -4.34 -15.68
N ASP A 98 -2.68 -5.36 -16.50
CA ASP A 98 -3.88 -5.37 -17.36
C ASP A 98 -5.10 -6.03 -16.71
N LYS A 99 -4.98 -6.49 -15.47
CA LYS A 99 -6.09 -7.18 -14.79
C LYS A 99 -7.05 -6.23 -14.09
N VAL A 100 -6.67 -4.97 -13.93
CA VAL A 100 -7.46 -3.93 -13.24
C VAL A 100 -7.29 -2.57 -13.92
N GLY A 101 -8.16 -1.62 -13.61
CA GLY A 101 -8.05 -0.23 -14.07
C GLY A 101 -6.85 0.51 -13.47
N GLY A 102 -6.48 0.19 -12.24
CA GLY A 102 -5.34 0.82 -11.59
C GLY A 102 -5.11 0.37 -10.14
N GLY A 103 -4.09 0.96 -9.51
CA GLY A 103 -3.72 0.69 -8.14
C GLY A 103 -3.52 1.94 -7.30
N ILE A 104 -3.93 1.90 -6.04
CA ILE A 104 -3.73 2.99 -5.07
C ILE A 104 -3.04 2.42 -3.84
N SER A 105 -1.81 2.85 -3.58
CA SER A 105 -0.99 2.35 -2.49
C SER A 105 -0.87 3.38 -1.37
N TYR A 106 -1.23 2.99 -0.16
CA TYR A 106 -1.11 3.85 1.03
C TYR A 106 0.00 3.34 1.94
N MET A 107 0.98 4.21 2.25
CA MET A 107 2.07 3.95 3.21
C MET A 107 2.63 2.53 3.10
N HIS A 108 3.00 2.11 1.88
CA HIS A 108 3.46 0.75 1.60
C HIS A 108 4.59 0.32 2.55
N ALA A 109 4.40 -0.78 3.24
CA ALA A 109 5.40 -1.33 4.16
C ALA A 109 5.09 -2.79 4.48
N CYS A 110 6.08 -3.66 4.59
CA CYS A 110 5.85 -5.03 5.00
C CYS A 110 7.03 -5.71 5.70
N PHE A 111 8.12 -5.01 5.91
CA PHE A 111 9.37 -5.56 6.49
C PHE A 111 9.68 -4.99 7.88
N GLY A 112 8.65 -4.53 8.59
CA GLY A 112 8.77 -3.96 9.93
C GLY A 112 9.11 -2.46 9.92
N LYS A 113 9.40 -1.93 11.09
CA LYS A 113 9.61 -0.49 11.34
C LYS A 113 11.02 -0.06 10.92
N LEU A 114 11.37 -0.19 9.64
CA LEU A 114 12.74 -0.01 9.14
C LEU A 114 13.25 1.42 9.35
N SER A 115 12.49 2.42 8.96
CA SER A 115 12.86 3.83 9.04
C SER A 115 13.20 4.22 10.49
N HIS A 116 12.39 3.80 11.45
CA HIS A 116 12.62 4.06 12.87
C HIS A 116 13.76 3.23 13.43
N LYS A 117 13.73 1.90 13.23
CA LYS A 117 14.67 0.94 13.81
C LYS A 117 16.11 1.19 13.39
N TYR A 118 16.31 1.57 12.14
CA TYR A 118 17.65 1.81 11.59
C TYR A 118 17.99 3.31 11.49
N LYS A 119 17.18 4.17 12.11
CA LYS A 119 17.43 5.63 12.23
C LYS A 119 17.73 6.29 10.89
N VAL A 120 16.91 5.99 9.87
CA VAL A 120 17.12 6.45 8.47
C VAL A 120 17.31 7.96 8.39
N LYS A 121 16.52 8.75 9.11
CA LYS A 121 16.66 10.21 9.15
C LYS A 121 18.03 10.67 9.62
N LYS A 122 18.68 9.93 10.55
CA LYS A 122 19.99 10.27 11.11
C LYS A 122 21.14 9.74 10.27
N LEU A 123 21.03 8.53 9.76
CA LEU A 123 22.14 7.81 9.12
C LEU A 123 22.13 7.91 7.59
N GLY A 124 21.01 8.34 7.00
CA GLY A 124 20.76 8.22 5.58
C GLY A 124 20.26 6.81 5.21
N VAL A 125 19.71 6.69 4.00
CA VAL A 125 19.10 5.46 3.47
C VAL A 125 20.13 4.34 3.35
N GLU A 126 21.25 4.62 2.73
CA GLU A 126 22.31 3.64 2.43
C GLU A 126 22.85 2.96 3.71
N LYS A 127 23.37 3.75 4.66
CA LYS A 127 23.89 3.21 5.94
C LYS A 127 22.84 2.48 6.78
N ALA A 128 21.58 2.95 6.70
CA ALA A 128 20.49 2.28 7.41
C ALA A 128 20.18 0.91 6.79
N MET A 129 20.18 0.80 5.47
CA MET A 129 19.94 -0.47 4.77
C MET A 129 21.11 -1.44 4.90
N GLU A 130 22.35 -0.95 4.93
CA GLU A 130 23.51 -1.78 5.25
C GLU A 130 23.37 -2.42 6.64
N LYS A 131 22.97 -1.63 7.66
CA LYS A 131 22.71 -2.17 9.02
C LYS A 131 21.56 -3.18 9.02
N PHE A 132 20.52 -2.95 8.24
CA PHE A 132 19.44 -3.91 8.10
C PHE A 132 19.93 -5.21 7.47
N ARG A 133 20.70 -5.13 6.39
CA ARG A 133 21.32 -6.28 5.70
C ARG A 133 22.22 -7.09 6.62
N LYS A 134 23.13 -6.42 7.36
CA LYS A 134 24.00 -7.09 8.31
C LYS A 134 23.24 -7.88 9.37
N LYS A 135 22.10 -7.35 9.84
CA LYS A 135 21.31 -7.99 10.90
C LYS A 135 20.33 -9.02 10.40
N TRP A 136 19.72 -8.81 9.23
CA TRP A 136 18.62 -9.59 8.68
C TRP A 136 18.76 -9.74 7.17
N LYS A 137 19.79 -10.46 6.73
CA LYS A 137 20.12 -10.62 5.30
C LYS A 137 18.93 -11.11 4.47
N GLY A 138 18.29 -12.20 4.87
CA GLY A 138 17.16 -12.78 4.13
C GLY A 138 16.00 -11.80 3.92
N PRO A 139 15.43 -11.17 4.99
CA PRO A 139 14.41 -10.14 4.86
C PRO A 139 14.86 -8.91 4.07
N HIS A 140 16.13 -8.50 4.18
CA HIS A 140 16.67 -7.41 3.37
C HIS A 140 16.65 -7.75 1.89
N ASP A 141 17.23 -8.90 1.52
CA ASP A 141 17.39 -9.32 0.13
C ASP A 141 16.01 -9.57 -0.51
N LEU A 142 15.06 -10.15 0.23
CA LEU A 142 13.68 -10.30 -0.24
C LEU A 142 12.99 -8.95 -0.49
N ARG A 143 13.17 -7.97 0.42
CA ARG A 143 12.63 -6.63 0.23
C ARG A 143 13.23 -5.98 -1.02
N GLN A 144 14.55 -6.09 -1.18
CA GLN A 144 15.24 -5.55 -2.36
C GLN A 144 14.72 -6.20 -3.63
N LYS A 145 14.68 -7.52 -3.71
CA LYS A 145 14.13 -8.26 -4.84
C LYS A 145 12.73 -7.78 -5.23
N MET A 146 11.84 -7.58 -4.24
CA MET A 146 10.49 -7.09 -4.51
C MET A 146 10.45 -5.63 -4.97
N ASN A 147 11.34 -4.78 -4.45
CA ASN A 147 11.46 -3.40 -4.92
C ASN A 147 11.96 -3.34 -6.36
N ASP A 148 12.97 -4.15 -6.69
CA ASP A 148 13.52 -4.24 -8.05
C ASP A 148 12.48 -4.79 -9.04
N GLU A 149 11.70 -5.79 -8.61
CA GLU A 149 10.58 -6.31 -9.40
C GLU A 149 9.55 -5.21 -9.71
N ILE A 150 9.16 -4.44 -8.70
CA ILE A 150 8.22 -3.32 -8.88
C ILE A 150 8.83 -2.27 -9.82
N LYS A 151 10.08 -1.86 -9.58
CA LYS A 151 10.76 -0.84 -10.36
C LYS A 151 10.89 -1.23 -11.84
N ASN A 152 11.21 -2.48 -12.13
CA ASN A 152 11.44 -2.95 -13.49
C ASN A 152 10.14 -3.25 -14.26
N ASN A 153 9.09 -3.71 -13.57
CA ASN A 153 7.92 -4.26 -14.22
C ASN A 153 6.67 -3.38 -14.12
N LEU A 154 6.64 -2.37 -13.23
CA LEU A 154 5.49 -1.51 -13.10
C LEU A 154 5.44 -0.53 -14.28
N LYS A 155 4.57 -0.79 -15.24
CA LYS A 155 4.37 0.01 -16.47
C LYS A 155 3.08 0.84 -16.43
N THR A 156 2.10 0.40 -15.67
CA THR A 156 0.80 1.08 -15.54
C THR A 156 0.85 2.11 -14.42
N PRO A 157 0.32 3.31 -14.63
CA PRO A 157 0.27 4.33 -13.58
C PRO A 157 -0.34 3.82 -12.27
N VAL A 158 0.32 4.13 -11.17
CA VAL A 158 -0.15 3.84 -9.80
C VAL A 158 -0.11 5.12 -8.99
N LEU A 159 -1.14 5.35 -8.18
CA LEU A 159 -1.17 6.44 -7.21
C LEU A 159 -0.62 5.93 -5.88
N ALA A 160 0.45 6.54 -5.38
CA ALA A 160 1.07 6.14 -4.12
C ALA A 160 1.12 7.29 -3.12
N PHE A 161 0.63 7.05 -1.92
CA PHE A 161 0.73 7.99 -0.80
C PHE A 161 1.82 7.55 0.15
N THR A 162 2.70 8.46 0.51
CA THR A 162 3.80 8.23 1.45
C THR A 162 3.89 9.36 2.47
N HIS A 163 4.54 9.11 3.60
CA HIS A 163 4.78 10.14 4.61
C HIS A 163 6.23 10.05 5.11
N PRO A 164 7.01 11.14 5.14
CA PRO A 164 8.43 11.11 5.48
C PRO A 164 8.70 10.65 6.93
N ARG A 165 7.73 10.83 7.82
CA ARG A 165 7.80 10.36 9.22
C ARG A 165 7.19 8.98 9.44
N ASP A 166 6.84 8.26 8.39
CA ASP A 166 6.40 6.87 8.55
C ASP A 166 7.55 6.04 9.17
N LYS A 167 7.26 5.46 10.32
CA LYS A 167 8.24 4.63 11.06
C LYS A 167 8.65 3.36 10.34
N TYR A 168 7.84 2.90 9.38
CA TYR A 168 8.12 1.67 8.63
C TYR A 168 9.03 1.97 7.45
N GLU A 169 8.56 2.64 6.43
CA GLU A 169 9.34 2.95 5.23
C GLU A 169 9.83 4.42 5.22
N GLY A 170 8.99 5.41 5.50
CA GLY A 170 9.39 6.82 5.54
C GLY A 170 10.19 7.23 4.31
N LEU A 171 11.39 7.76 4.53
CA LEU A 171 12.33 8.15 3.47
C LEU A 171 12.83 6.97 2.62
N LEU A 172 12.66 5.72 3.09
CA LEU A 172 12.96 4.54 2.29
C LEU A 172 11.98 4.32 1.13
N SER A 173 10.99 5.20 0.97
CA SER A 173 10.01 5.17 -0.14
C SER A 173 10.43 6.02 -1.33
N ASP A 174 11.55 6.74 -1.26
CA ASP A 174 11.94 7.73 -2.28
C ASP A 174 12.23 7.08 -3.64
N TRP A 175 12.63 5.81 -3.66
CA TRP A 175 12.81 5.03 -4.88
C TRP A 175 11.54 4.92 -5.76
N LEU A 176 10.34 5.18 -5.22
CA LEU A 176 9.11 5.22 -6.01
C LEU A 176 9.12 6.33 -7.06
N GLU A 177 9.86 7.42 -6.85
CA GLU A 177 9.99 8.52 -7.81
C GLU A 177 10.76 8.13 -9.07
N GLU A 178 11.55 7.05 -8.99
CA GLU A 178 12.33 6.54 -10.10
C GLU A 178 11.49 5.67 -11.06
N ILE A 179 10.23 5.38 -10.71
CA ILE A 179 9.35 4.51 -11.51
C ILE A 179 8.56 5.35 -12.51
N PRO A 180 8.72 5.13 -13.82
CA PRO A 180 7.94 5.83 -14.83
C PRO A 180 6.43 5.63 -14.62
N GLY A 181 5.66 6.72 -14.64
CA GLY A 181 4.21 6.68 -14.45
C GLY A 181 3.74 6.56 -13.00
N MET A 182 4.63 6.43 -12.03
CA MET A 182 4.26 6.51 -10.61
C MET A 182 3.84 7.93 -10.24
N LYS A 183 2.60 8.11 -9.79
CA LYS A 183 2.16 9.36 -9.16
C LYS A 183 2.33 9.21 -7.65
N ARG A 184 3.45 9.69 -7.11
CA ARG A 184 3.68 9.73 -5.67
C ARG A 184 3.17 11.02 -5.06
N ILE A 185 2.37 10.93 -4.02
CA ILE A 185 1.96 12.05 -3.18
C ILE A 185 2.64 11.88 -1.82
N VAL A 186 3.51 12.83 -1.49
CA VAL A 186 4.12 12.91 -0.17
C VAL A 186 3.21 13.73 0.73
N ILE A 187 2.63 13.09 1.75
CA ILE A 187 1.71 13.75 2.67
C ILE A 187 2.47 14.75 3.52
N SER A 188 2.04 16.02 3.50
CA SER A 188 2.67 17.09 4.25
C SER A 188 2.36 17.01 5.74
N GLU A 189 3.36 17.32 6.56
CA GLU A 189 3.20 17.46 8.02
C GLU A 189 2.38 18.68 8.44
N ASN A 190 2.34 19.69 7.58
CA ASN A 190 1.62 20.95 7.83
C ASN A 190 0.22 20.96 7.22
N TYR A 191 -0.31 19.81 6.98
CA TYR A 191 -1.57 19.61 6.37
C TYR A 191 -2.73 20.24 7.15
N LYS A 192 -3.47 21.12 6.49
CA LYS A 192 -4.62 21.84 7.07
C LYS A 192 -5.83 21.69 6.16
N ILE A 193 -7.01 21.53 6.74
CA ILE A 193 -8.29 21.68 6.07
C ILE A 193 -8.97 22.93 6.63
N ASN A 194 -9.40 23.82 5.76
CA ASN A 194 -10.07 25.08 6.12
C ASN A 194 -9.29 25.85 7.21
N GLY A 195 -7.96 25.92 7.05
CA GLY A 195 -7.08 26.63 7.98
C GLY A 195 -6.78 25.89 9.29
N LYS A 196 -7.52 24.83 9.62
CA LYS A 196 -7.31 24.03 10.83
C LYS A 196 -6.36 22.90 10.58
N LYS A 197 -5.39 22.72 11.49
CA LYS A 197 -4.46 21.59 11.46
C LYS A 197 -5.24 20.26 11.52
N CYS A 198 -4.89 19.33 10.66
CA CYS A 198 -5.54 18.04 10.63
C CYS A 198 -5.14 17.20 11.84
N ILE A 199 -6.02 17.18 12.82
CA ILE A 199 -5.85 16.43 14.06
C ILE A 199 -6.86 15.28 14.05
N ARG A 200 -6.38 14.05 14.18
CA ARG A 200 -7.26 12.93 14.49
C ARG A 200 -7.74 13.07 15.92
N LYS A 201 -9.05 12.93 16.20
CA LYS A 201 -9.59 12.98 17.55
C LYS A 201 -8.79 12.03 18.46
N GLY A 202 -8.15 12.58 19.50
CA GLY A 202 -7.28 11.84 20.42
C GLY A 202 -5.83 11.59 19.95
N HIS A 203 -5.40 12.16 18.82
CA HIS A 203 -4.04 12.03 18.33
C HIS A 203 -3.56 13.30 17.67
N ASP A 204 -2.51 13.90 18.19
CA ASP A 204 -1.82 14.99 17.54
C ASP A 204 -0.93 14.46 16.40
N TRP A 205 -1.18 14.94 15.19
CA TRP A 205 -0.35 14.60 14.01
C TRP A 205 1.06 15.21 14.08
N SER A 206 1.30 16.09 15.04
CA SER A 206 2.64 16.63 15.33
C SER A 206 3.53 15.63 16.07
N GLU A 207 2.98 14.58 16.67
CA GLU A 207 3.81 13.55 17.30
C GLU A 207 4.56 12.71 16.24
N PRO A 208 5.88 12.60 16.39
CA PRO A 208 6.75 12.45 15.23
C PRO A 208 6.91 11.06 14.72
N VAL A 209 6.45 9.99 15.05
CA VAL A 209 6.93 8.69 14.49
C VAL A 209 5.86 7.63 14.35
N LYS A 210 4.86 7.66 15.22
CA LYS A 210 3.84 6.60 15.22
C LYS A 210 2.72 6.85 14.20
N LYS A 211 2.58 8.09 13.73
CA LYS A 211 1.35 8.57 13.08
C LYS A 211 1.46 8.74 11.58
N GLY A 212 2.65 8.95 11.03
CA GLY A 212 2.83 9.03 9.59
C GLY A 212 2.36 7.79 8.84
N HIS A 213 2.46 6.62 9.46
CA HIS A 213 1.98 5.37 8.89
C HIS A 213 0.45 5.25 8.86
N ASP A 214 -0.24 5.91 9.76
CA ASP A 214 -1.70 5.82 9.92
C ASP A 214 -2.41 7.08 9.40
N MET A 215 -1.74 7.93 8.63
CA MET A 215 -2.27 9.18 8.09
C MET A 215 -3.51 8.99 7.21
N ASP A 216 -3.61 7.85 6.54
CA ASP A 216 -4.72 7.49 5.68
C ASP A 216 -6.02 7.12 6.44
N THR A 217 -5.96 7.03 7.77
CA THR A 217 -7.10 6.59 8.59
C THR A 217 -7.90 7.74 9.22
N GLY A 218 -7.46 8.98 9.03
CA GLY A 218 -8.10 10.16 9.62
C GLY A 218 -9.12 10.81 8.70
N LEU A 219 -10.09 11.53 9.28
CA LEU A 219 -11.04 12.37 8.52
C LEU A 219 -10.34 13.32 7.55
N CYS A 220 -9.14 13.73 7.89
CA CYS A 220 -8.34 14.62 7.10
C CYS A 220 -7.82 14.03 5.79
N PHE A 221 -7.79 12.73 5.67
CA PHE A 221 -7.36 12.09 4.42
C PHE A 221 -8.33 12.33 3.27
N GLN A 222 -9.59 12.63 3.58
CA GLN A 222 -10.62 13.02 2.60
C GLN A 222 -10.18 14.19 1.70
N TYR A 223 -9.27 15.02 2.17
CA TYR A 223 -8.68 16.09 1.34
C TYR A 223 -8.03 15.56 0.06
N TYR A 224 -7.53 14.34 0.08
CA TYR A 224 -6.93 13.72 -1.10
C TYR A 224 -7.96 13.00 -1.99
N ASN A 225 -9.24 12.98 -1.63
CA ASN A 225 -10.29 12.40 -2.47
C ASN A 225 -10.28 12.98 -3.90
N PRO A 226 -10.18 14.31 -4.13
CA PRO A 226 -10.10 14.84 -5.48
C PRO A 226 -8.96 14.25 -6.32
N GLU A 227 -7.80 14.03 -5.72
CA GLU A 227 -6.66 13.40 -6.41
C GLU A 227 -6.91 11.92 -6.73
N ILE A 228 -7.58 11.22 -5.82
CA ILE A 228 -7.96 9.82 -6.02
C ILE A 228 -9.02 9.70 -7.10
N LEU A 229 -10.07 10.53 -7.05
CA LEU A 229 -11.15 10.56 -8.04
C LEU A 229 -10.62 10.91 -9.43
N LYS A 230 -9.75 11.93 -9.52
CA LYS A 230 -9.07 12.30 -10.77
C LYS A 230 -8.22 11.15 -11.33
N TYR A 231 -7.50 10.44 -10.47
CA TYR A 231 -6.73 9.26 -10.88
C TYR A 231 -7.66 8.17 -11.41
N ILE A 232 -8.72 7.81 -10.69
CA ILE A 232 -9.69 6.79 -11.12
C ILE A 232 -10.32 7.21 -12.46
N ALA A 233 -10.82 8.44 -12.59
CA ALA A 233 -11.44 8.97 -13.80
C ALA A 233 -10.50 8.87 -15.03
N SER A 234 -9.20 9.10 -14.84
CA SER A 234 -8.21 8.98 -15.92
C SER A 234 -7.99 7.54 -16.40
N ARG A 235 -8.46 6.54 -15.65
CA ARG A 235 -8.19 5.11 -15.89
C ARG A 235 -9.39 4.31 -16.36
N ILE A 236 -10.61 4.76 -16.08
CA ILE A 236 -11.86 4.04 -16.45
C ILE A 236 -12.31 4.27 -17.89
N LYS A 237 -11.68 5.18 -18.61
CA LYS A 237 -11.97 5.49 -20.01
C LYS A 237 -11.62 4.35 -20.96
#